data_9c121cd77f95288c18312db5a12721b5
#
_entry.id   9c121cd77f95288c18312db5a12721b5
#
_cell.length_a   1.000
_cell.length_b   1.000
_cell.length_c   1.000
_cell.angle_alpha   90.00
_cell.angle_beta   90.00
_cell.angle_gamma   90.00
#
_symmetry.space_group_name_H-M   'P 1'
#
loop_
_entity.id
_entity.type
_entity.pdbx_description
1 polymer ?
#
loop_
_entity_poly.entity_id
_entity_poly.type
_entity_poly.pdbx_seq_one_letter_code
_entity_poly.pdbx_strand_id
1 'polypeptide(L)'
;HLCDRRQRQMCIRDRPDNILIYATSNRRHLVRETFKDKADRDEELHTNDTVQEKLSLVARFGVTIYFGKPDKKEFQKIVTTLAERYGVEMEEEKLLLEANKWELSHGGLSGRTAQQFIDYLLGQQ
;
A
#
# COMPACT_ATOMS: atom_id res chain seq x y z
N HIS A 1 28.57 -8.69 8.65
CA HIS A 1 28.71 -7.26 8.43
C HIS A 1 27.59 -6.48 9.07
N LEU A 2 27.86 -5.94 10.25
CA LEU A 2 26.93 -5.01 10.90
C LEU A 2 27.11 -3.64 10.25
N CYS A 3 26.32 -3.33 9.24
CA CYS A 3 26.21 -1.97 8.76
C CYS A 3 25.44 -1.15 9.78
N ASP A 4 26.05 -0.11 10.33
CA ASP A 4 25.30 0.88 11.12
C ASP A 4 24.30 1.61 10.21
N ARG A 5 23.47 2.51 10.78
CA ARG A 5 22.45 3.21 9.98
C ARG A 5 23.00 3.94 8.75
N ARG A 6 24.21 4.49 8.83
CA ARG A 6 24.86 5.15 7.69
C ARG A 6 25.37 4.14 6.68
N GLN A 7 25.93 3.04 7.14
CA GLN A 7 26.44 1.97 6.29
C GLN A 7 25.31 1.18 5.63
N ARG A 8 24.16 1.03 6.27
CA ARG A 8 22.99 0.42 5.62
C ARG A 8 22.59 1.14 4.34
N GLN A 9 22.72 2.46 4.32
CA GLN A 9 22.46 3.24 3.13
C GLN A 9 23.52 3.02 2.05
N MET A 10 24.76 2.81 2.43
CA MET A 10 25.84 2.46 1.48
C MET A 10 25.69 1.02 0.98
N CYS A 11 25.26 0.09 1.81
CA CYS A 11 25.04 -1.31 1.43
C CYS A 11 23.98 -1.47 0.31
N ILE A 12 22.98 -0.62 0.27
CA ILE A 12 21.99 -0.61 -0.83
C ILE A 12 22.64 -0.13 -2.13
N ARG A 13 23.60 0.78 -2.03
CA ARG A 13 24.32 1.33 -3.19
C ARG A 13 25.28 0.34 -3.82
N ASP A 14 25.93 -0.47 -2.99
CA ASP A 14 26.97 -1.42 -3.40
C ASP A 14 26.41 -2.83 -3.64
N ARG A 15 25.10 -2.94 -3.83
CA ARG A 15 24.46 -4.23 -4.13
C ARG A 15 25.01 -4.83 -5.42
N PRO A 16 25.17 -6.16 -5.49
CA PRO A 16 25.46 -6.84 -6.76
C PRO A 16 24.36 -6.59 -7.80
N ASP A 17 24.73 -6.54 -9.07
CA ASP A 17 23.80 -6.28 -10.17
C ASP A 17 22.71 -7.34 -10.33
N ASN A 18 22.93 -8.53 -9.79
CA ASN A 18 21.97 -9.64 -9.85
C ASN A 18 20.97 -9.67 -8.68
N ILE A 19 20.96 -8.63 -7.84
CA ILE A 19 20.03 -8.53 -6.71
C ILE A 19 19.08 -7.36 -6.94
N LEU A 20 17.79 -7.63 -6.79
CA LEU A 20 16.74 -6.64 -6.84
C LEU A 20 16.19 -6.43 -5.43
N ILE A 21 16.14 -5.19 -5.00
CA ILE A 21 15.70 -4.83 -3.65
C ILE A 21 14.32 -4.18 -3.72
N TYR A 22 13.38 -4.72 -2.95
CA TYR A 22 12.04 -4.17 -2.77
C TYR A 22 11.90 -3.67 -1.35
N ALA A 23 11.28 -2.51 -1.19
CA ALA A 23 10.93 -1.98 0.12
C ALA A 23 9.46 -1.60 0.13
N THR A 24 8.76 -1.86 1.23
CA THR A 24 7.39 -1.46 1.43
C THR A 24 7.27 -0.50 2.60
N SER A 25 6.34 0.42 2.52
CA SER A 25 6.09 1.38 3.59
C SER A 25 4.58 1.60 3.74
N ASN A 26 4.11 1.63 4.97
CA ASN A 26 2.72 1.94 5.29
C ASN A 26 2.43 3.43 5.34
N ARG A 27 3.46 4.26 5.18
CA ARG A 27 3.27 5.70 5.18
C ARG A 27 2.53 6.14 3.92
N ARG A 28 1.30 6.56 4.09
CA ARG A 28 0.53 7.19 3.02
C ARG A 28 1.28 8.44 2.57
N HIS A 29 1.49 8.58 1.28
CA HIS A 29 2.07 9.79 0.70
C HIS A 29 3.46 10.15 1.23
N LEU A 30 4.40 9.17 1.22
CA LEU A 30 5.78 9.43 1.62
C LEU A 30 6.36 10.69 0.93
N VAL A 31 6.06 10.87 -0.35
CA VAL A 31 6.48 12.03 -1.12
C VAL A 31 5.74 13.29 -0.67
N ARG A 32 4.42 13.21 -0.45
CA ARG A 32 3.61 14.35 0.02
C ARG A 32 3.96 14.75 1.45
N GLU A 33 4.17 13.78 2.33
CA GLU A 33 4.63 14.06 3.69
C GLU A 33 5.99 14.76 3.67
N THR A 34 6.88 14.35 2.78
CA THR A 34 8.18 14.98 2.60
C THR A 34 8.05 16.42 2.11
N PHE A 35 7.13 16.70 1.18
CA PHE A 35 6.86 18.07 0.73
C PHE A 35 6.15 18.90 1.80
N LYS A 36 5.25 18.31 2.56
CA LYS A 36 4.58 18.97 3.68
C LYS A 36 5.56 19.29 4.80
N ASP A 37 6.45 18.36 5.12
CA ASP A 37 7.53 18.57 6.07
C ASP A 37 8.47 19.72 5.63
N LYS A 38 8.62 19.91 4.33
CA LYS A 38 9.35 21.07 3.78
C LYS A 38 8.61 22.40 3.94
N ALA A 39 7.27 22.39 3.87
CA ALA A 39 6.46 23.59 4.05
C ALA A 39 6.36 24.03 5.51
N ASP A 40 6.38 23.08 6.44
CA ASP A 40 6.39 23.33 7.88
C ASP A 40 7.79 23.65 8.45
N ARG A 41 8.68 24.10 7.60
CA ARG A 41 10.12 24.26 7.81
C ARG A 41 10.52 25.24 8.91
N ASP A 42 9.61 26.05 9.39
CA ASP A 42 9.96 27.16 10.28
C ASP A 42 10.01 26.77 11.75
N GLU A 43 9.70 25.51 12.11
CA GLU A 43 9.53 25.20 13.51
C GLU A 43 10.63 24.34 14.17
N GLU A 44 11.40 23.49 13.46
CA GLU A 44 12.45 22.72 14.14
C GLU A 44 13.57 22.21 13.22
N LEU A 45 14.82 22.41 13.64
CA LEU A 45 16.05 21.89 13.02
C LEU A 45 16.09 20.36 12.91
N HIS A 46 15.31 19.64 13.71
CA HIS A 46 15.23 18.17 13.70
C HIS A 46 14.41 17.61 12.54
N THR A 47 13.48 18.39 11.99
CA THR A 47 12.66 17.99 10.85
C THR A 47 13.46 17.92 9.55
N ASN A 48 14.49 18.73 9.40
CA ASN A 48 15.30 18.77 8.19
C ASN A 48 16.09 17.48 7.96
N ASP A 49 16.68 16.90 9.01
CA ASP A 49 17.45 15.66 8.90
C ASP A 49 16.54 14.48 8.52
N THR A 50 15.36 14.42 9.13
CA THR A 50 14.36 13.38 8.82
C THR A 50 13.85 13.49 7.39
N VAL A 51 13.61 14.73 6.92
CA VAL A 51 13.18 15.01 5.54
C VAL A 51 14.26 14.59 4.55
N GLN A 52 15.52 14.94 4.82
CA GLN A 52 16.65 14.57 3.97
C GLN A 52 16.86 13.06 3.93
N GLU A 53 16.70 12.36 5.05
CA GLU A 53 16.76 10.89 5.09
C GLU A 53 15.66 10.26 4.26
N LYS A 54 14.43 10.75 4.36
CA LYS A 54 13.29 10.27 3.56
C LYS A 54 13.52 10.51 2.06
N LEU A 55 13.96 11.71 1.68
CA LEU A 55 14.29 12.05 0.29
C LEU A 55 15.42 11.19 -0.25
N SER A 56 16.44 10.96 0.57
CA SER A 56 17.57 10.11 0.22
C SER A 56 17.13 8.65 -0.02
N LEU A 57 16.22 8.13 0.81
CA LEU A 57 15.65 6.79 0.62
C LEU A 57 14.84 6.70 -0.67
N VAL A 58 13.95 7.65 -0.91
CA VAL A 58 13.13 7.68 -2.13
C VAL A 58 14.01 7.79 -3.38
N ALA A 59 15.05 8.61 -3.34
CA ALA A 59 15.96 8.80 -4.47
C ALA A 59 16.77 7.56 -4.85
N ARG A 60 16.93 6.59 -3.93
CA ARG A 60 17.69 5.36 -4.16
C ARG A 60 16.92 4.29 -4.87
N PHE A 61 15.59 4.33 -4.78
CA PHE A 61 14.72 3.39 -5.48
C PHE A 61 14.35 4.00 -6.83
N GLY A 62 14.66 3.31 -7.89
CA GLY A 62 14.39 3.79 -9.26
C GLY A 62 12.92 3.83 -9.60
N VAL A 63 12.11 3.00 -8.93
CA VAL A 63 10.67 2.92 -9.16
C VAL A 63 9.94 2.98 -7.84
N THR A 64 8.96 3.87 -7.74
CA THR A 64 8.07 3.94 -6.59
C THR A 64 6.65 3.67 -7.06
N ILE A 65 6.01 2.67 -6.47
CA ILE A 65 4.64 2.30 -6.79
C ILE A 65 3.76 2.62 -5.58
N TYR A 66 2.77 3.44 -5.80
CA TYR A 66 1.82 3.83 -4.77
C TYR A 66 0.59 2.92 -4.84
N PHE A 67 0.30 2.25 -3.73
CA PHE A 67 -0.90 1.44 -3.57
C PHE A 67 -1.90 2.23 -2.74
N GLY A 68 -2.76 2.98 -3.40
CA GLY A 68 -3.79 3.77 -2.75
C GLY A 68 -5.00 2.94 -2.35
N LYS A 69 -5.83 3.54 -1.52
CA LYS A 69 -7.13 2.95 -1.17
C LYS A 69 -7.99 2.88 -2.44
N PRO A 70 -8.58 1.73 -2.77
CA PRO A 70 -9.43 1.61 -3.94
C PRO A 70 -10.69 2.46 -3.81
N ASP A 71 -11.18 2.97 -4.93
CA ASP A 71 -12.49 3.58 -5.00
C ASP A 71 -13.58 2.49 -5.09
N LYS A 72 -14.84 2.91 -5.16
CA LYS A 72 -15.98 1.98 -5.21
C LYS A 72 -15.94 1.07 -6.44
N LYS A 73 -15.56 1.61 -7.59
CA LYS A 73 -15.45 0.83 -8.84
C LYS A 73 -14.32 -0.18 -8.77
N GLU A 74 -13.17 0.23 -8.26
CA GLU A 74 -12.02 -0.65 -8.06
C GLU A 74 -12.33 -1.76 -7.06
N PHE A 75 -13.03 -1.42 -5.97
CA PHE A 75 -13.48 -2.40 -4.98
C PHE A 75 -14.41 -3.44 -5.62
N GLN A 76 -15.38 -3.02 -6.41
CA GLN A 76 -16.28 -3.91 -7.13
C GLN A 76 -15.53 -4.82 -8.10
N LYS A 77 -14.51 -4.28 -8.79
CA LYS A 77 -13.66 -5.07 -9.67
C LYS A 77 -12.85 -6.11 -8.90
N ILE A 78 -12.32 -5.76 -7.74
CA ILE A 78 -11.62 -6.70 -6.87
C ILE A 78 -12.56 -7.83 -6.43
N VAL A 79 -13.77 -7.49 -6.01
CA VAL A 79 -14.78 -8.47 -5.59
C VAL A 79 -15.12 -9.44 -6.72
N THR A 80 -15.40 -8.94 -7.92
CA THR A 80 -15.72 -9.79 -9.07
C THR A 80 -14.56 -10.69 -9.47
N THR A 81 -13.34 -10.15 -9.46
CA THR A 81 -12.13 -10.92 -9.78
C THR A 81 -11.90 -12.05 -8.76
N LEU A 82 -12.06 -11.76 -7.47
CA LEU A 82 -11.92 -12.76 -6.42
C LEU A 82 -13.03 -13.81 -6.49
N ALA A 83 -14.26 -13.39 -6.77
CA ALA A 83 -15.38 -14.32 -6.94
C ALA A 83 -15.13 -15.32 -8.07
N GLU A 84 -14.63 -14.85 -9.20
CA GLU A 84 -14.22 -15.72 -10.32
C GLU A 84 -13.10 -16.66 -9.92
N ARG A 85 -12.07 -16.13 -9.25
CA ARG A 85 -10.90 -16.91 -8.84
C ARG A 85 -11.25 -18.04 -7.90
N TYR A 86 -12.15 -17.79 -6.96
CA TYR A 86 -12.55 -18.79 -5.95
C TYR A 86 -13.82 -19.55 -6.30
N GLY A 87 -14.37 -19.32 -7.49
CA GLY A 87 -15.52 -20.07 -7.98
C GLY A 87 -16.83 -19.77 -7.24
N VAL A 88 -17.02 -18.54 -6.79
CA VAL A 88 -18.27 -18.12 -6.16
C VAL A 88 -19.36 -18.03 -7.24
N GLU A 89 -20.39 -18.86 -7.10
CA GLU A 89 -21.54 -18.86 -8.00
C GLU A 89 -22.62 -17.92 -7.47
N MET A 90 -22.59 -16.69 -7.94
CA MET A 90 -23.58 -15.68 -7.58
C MET A 90 -23.75 -14.71 -8.74
N GLU A 91 -24.98 -14.28 -8.98
CA GLU A 91 -25.28 -13.27 -9.96
C GLU A 91 -24.51 -11.97 -9.65
N GLU A 92 -23.94 -11.35 -10.67
CA GLU A 92 -23.07 -10.18 -10.52
C GLU A 92 -23.76 -9.03 -9.77
N GLU A 93 -25.00 -8.72 -10.13
CA GLU A 93 -25.76 -7.65 -9.47
C GLU A 93 -25.95 -7.92 -7.97
N LYS A 94 -26.31 -9.14 -7.63
CA LYS A 94 -26.47 -9.56 -6.23
C LYS A 94 -25.14 -9.55 -5.48
N LEU A 95 -24.08 -10.01 -6.13
CA LEU A 95 -22.73 -10.03 -5.57
C LEU A 95 -22.28 -8.60 -5.21
N LEU A 96 -22.45 -7.64 -6.12
CA LEU A 96 -22.07 -6.26 -5.91
C LEU A 96 -22.92 -5.58 -4.85
N LEU A 97 -24.21 -5.88 -4.80
CA LEU A 97 -25.10 -5.35 -3.76
C LEU A 97 -24.69 -5.82 -2.36
N GLU A 98 -24.44 -7.12 -2.21
CA GLU A 98 -23.98 -7.69 -0.94
C GLU A 98 -22.58 -7.20 -0.55
N ALA A 99 -21.70 -7.02 -1.53
CA ALA A 99 -20.37 -6.46 -1.30
C ALA A 99 -20.44 -5.02 -0.78
N ASN A 100 -21.33 -4.21 -1.33
CA ASN A 100 -21.54 -2.83 -0.86
C ASN A 100 -22.06 -2.80 0.59
N LYS A 101 -22.97 -3.69 0.95
CA LYS A 101 -23.44 -3.82 2.33
C LYS A 101 -22.33 -4.26 3.28
N TRP A 102 -21.52 -5.21 2.84
CA TRP A 102 -20.37 -5.70 3.60
C TRP A 102 -19.35 -4.60 3.87
N GLU A 103 -19.01 -3.84 2.83
CA GLU A 103 -18.07 -2.73 2.91
C GLU A 103 -18.50 -1.69 3.95
N LEU A 104 -19.77 -1.32 3.97
CA LEU A 104 -20.30 -0.36 4.93
C LEU A 104 -20.19 -0.82 6.38
N SER A 105 -20.29 -2.11 6.62
CA SER A 105 -20.28 -2.68 7.98
C SER A 105 -18.91 -3.21 8.43
N HIS A 106 -17.96 -3.42 7.53
CA HIS A 106 -16.71 -4.15 7.82
C HIS A 106 -15.43 -3.38 7.50
N GLY A 107 -15.44 -2.07 7.60
CA GLY A 107 -14.20 -1.30 7.58
C GLY A 107 -13.85 -0.59 6.28
N GLY A 108 -14.76 -0.54 5.34
CA GLY A 108 -14.62 0.30 4.16
C GLY A 108 -13.91 -0.35 2.96
N LEU A 109 -13.59 0.48 1.99
CA LEU A 109 -13.06 0.04 0.70
C LEU A 109 -11.59 -0.37 0.82
N SER A 110 -11.32 -1.68 0.76
CA SER A 110 -9.95 -2.22 0.72
C SER A 110 -9.94 -3.62 0.11
N GLY A 111 -8.78 -4.06 -0.35
CA GLY A 111 -8.59 -5.44 -0.82
C GLY A 111 -8.84 -6.47 0.29
N ARG A 112 -8.47 -6.13 1.51
CA ARG A 112 -8.71 -7.00 2.68
C ARG A 112 -10.21 -7.19 2.93
N THR A 113 -10.99 -6.12 2.88
CA THR A 113 -12.45 -6.18 3.05
C THR A 113 -13.09 -7.03 1.96
N ALA A 114 -12.63 -6.89 0.71
CA ALA A 114 -13.10 -7.72 -0.40
C ALA A 114 -12.78 -9.20 -0.18
N GLN A 115 -11.56 -9.53 0.26
CA GLN A 115 -11.17 -10.90 0.55
C GLN A 115 -12.00 -11.50 1.67
N GLN A 116 -12.22 -10.76 2.74
CA GLN A 116 -13.06 -11.20 3.86
C GLN A 116 -14.49 -11.49 3.43
N PHE A 117 -15.02 -10.66 2.54
CA PHE A 117 -16.36 -10.86 1.98
C PHE A 117 -16.44 -12.16 1.17
N ILE A 118 -15.47 -12.42 0.32
CA ILE A 118 -15.42 -13.65 -0.48
C ILE A 118 -15.26 -14.88 0.44
N ASP A 119 -14.41 -14.79 1.45
CA ASP A 119 -14.23 -15.86 2.44
C ASP A 119 -15.54 -16.16 3.19
N TYR A 120 -16.29 -15.12 3.55
CA TYR A 120 -17.60 -15.24 4.15
C TYR A 120 -18.59 -15.97 3.23
N LEU A 121 -18.64 -15.60 1.96
CA LEU A 121 -19.50 -16.27 0.98
C LEU A 121 -19.13 -17.74 0.79
N LEU A 122 -17.84 -18.04 0.73
CA LEU A 122 -17.35 -19.42 0.62
C LEU A 122 -17.72 -20.24 1.85
N GLY A 123 -17.69 -19.63 3.03
CA GLY A 123 -18.09 -20.29 4.27
C GLY A 123 -19.58 -20.62 4.37
N GLN A 124 -20.43 -19.97 3.57
CA GLN A 124 -21.87 -20.21 3.51
C GLN A 124 -22.27 -21.28 2.49
N GLN A 125 -21.36 -21.62 1.60
CA GLN A 125 -21.55 -22.74 0.66
C GLN A 125 -21.21 -24.08 1.34
#